data_ed91f242b4aa1819271513459da5722b
#
_entry.id   ed91f242b4aa1819271513459da5722b
#
_cell.length_a   1.000
_cell.length_b   1.000
_cell.length_c   1.000
_cell.angle_alpha   90.00
_cell.angle_beta   90.00
_cell.angle_gamma   90.00
#
_symmetry.space_group_name_H-M   'P 1'
#
loop_
_entity.id
_entity.type
_entity.pdbx_description
1 polymer ?
#
loop_
_entity_poly.entity_id
_entity_poly.type
_entity_poly.pdbx_seq_one_letter_code
_entity_poly.pdbx_strand_id
1 'polypeptide(L)'
;MKKFQEMCQEEFEKIELMARGGQKIVFDGVHNSYGETVIKLYFQLNDPRSLREIQIERDLNLSMVPKIYETGTIEYEGTETLYIIEQKVKGTELRKVLESGKRFSLEEAVTFLEQGLEFIACIENKGIVHRDIKPENIIRADDGRIFFLDFGIARILGADSLTRTGAMMGPHTPGYAAPEQ
;
A
#
# COMPACT_ATOMS: atom_id res chain seq x y z
N MET A 1 6.36 -23.62 -12.00
CA MET A 1 6.08 -22.24 -11.49
C MET A 1 7.21 -21.35 -11.99
N LYS A 2 6.88 -20.14 -12.49
CA LYS A 2 7.89 -19.18 -13.00
C LYS A 2 8.73 -18.68 -11.83
N LYS A 3 10.02 -18.50 -12.05
CA LYS A 3 10.92 -17.94 -11.02
C LYS A 3 10.95 -16.42 -11.09
N PHE A 4 11.11 -15.76 -9.95
CA PHE A 4 11.19 -14.29 -9.88
C PHE A 4 12.32 -13.74 -10.76
N GLN A 5 13.46 -14.43 -10.82
CA GLN A 5 14.57 -14.05 -11.70
C GLN A 5 14.21 -14.11 -13.18
N GLU A 6 13.43 -15.12 -13.60
CA GLU A 6 12.94 -15.25 -14.98
C GLU A 6 11.99 -14.10 -15.32
N MET A 7 11.05 -13.79 -14.42
CA MET A 7 10.16 -12.64 -14.57
C MET A 7 10.94 -11.32 -14.69
N CYS A 8 11.95 -11.12 -13.84
CA CYS A 8 12.80 -9.93 -13.89
C CYS A 8 13.49 -9.77 -15.24
N GLN A 9 14.00 -10.85 -15.82
CA GLN A 9 14.73 -10.83 -17.10
C GLN A 9 13.82 -10.63 -18.30
N GLU A 10 12.60 -11.17 -18.25
CA GLU A 10 11.68 -11.17 -19.39
C GLU A 10 10.78 -9.93 -19.44
N GLU A 11 10.38 -9.42 -18.27
CA GLU A 11 9.32 -8.42 -18.17
C GLU A 11 9.81 -7.04 -17.72
N PHE A 12 11.05 -6.93 -17.24
CA PHE A 12 11.57 -5.68 -16.70
C PHE A 12 12.90 -5.25 -17.37
N GLU A 13 13.01 -3.96 -17.65
CA GLU A 13 14.28 -3.35 -18.05
C GLU A 13 15.23 -3.18 -16.85
N LYS A 14 14.65 -2.92 -15.67
CA LYS A 14 15.37 -2.64 -14.44
C LYS A 14 14.56 -3.07 -13.22
N ILE A 15 15.22 -3.66 -12.23
CA ILE A 15 14.65 -3.94 -10.91
C ILE A 15 15.71 -3.64 -9.84
N GLU A 16 15.30 -2.95 -8.77
CA GLU A 16 16.13 -2.63 -7.61
C GLU A 16 15.36 -2.90 -6.31
N LEU A 17 16.04 -3.47 -5.32
CA LEU A 17 15.48 -3.68 -4.00
C LEU A 17 15.26 -2.32 -3.30
N MET A 18 14.03 -2.03 -2.90
CA MET A 18 13.69 -0.84 -2.10
C MET A 18 13.68 -1.12 -0.61
N ALA A 19 13.00 -2.19 -0.21
CA ALA A 19 12.82 -2.52 1.21
C ALA A 19 12.58 -4.01 1.42
N ARG A 20 13.01 -4.53 2.57
CA ARG A 20 12.72 -5.89 3.03
C ARG A 20 12.19 -5.82 4.47
N GLY A 21 10.94 -6.16 4.66
CA GLY A 21 10.27 -6.27 5.95
C GLY A 21 10.03 -7.72 6.37
N GLY A 22 9.38 -7.92 7.50
CA GLY A 22 9.06 -9.27 8.00
C GLY A 22 7.95 -9.99 7.21
N GLN A 23 7.10 -9.26 6.51
CA GLN A 23 5.95 -9.82 5.79
C GLN A 23 6.09 -9.73 4.28
N LYS A 24 6.80 -8.71 3.77
CA LYS A 24 6.94 -8.46 2.34
C LYS A 24 8.31 -7.89 1.97
N ILE A 25 8.72 -8.12 0.72
CA ILE A 25 9.82 -7.43 0.06
C ILE A 25 9.24 -6.49 -0.99
N VAL A 26 9.83 -5.33 -1.16
CA VAL A 26 9.42 -4.31 -2.12
C VAL A 26 10.58 -3.99 -3.04
N PHE A 27 10.31 -4.02 -4.34
CA PHE A 27 11.25 -3.63 -5.38
C PHE A 27 10.71 -2.45 -6.17
N ASP A 28 11.61 -1.60 -6.63
CA ASP A 28 11.38 -0.62 -7.67
C ASP A 28 11.73 -1.24 -9.03
N GLY A 29 10.90 -1.01 -10.05
CA GLY A 29 11.14 -1.59 -11.36
C GLY A 29 10.61 -0.76 -12.51
N VAL A 30 11.21 -0.97 -13.69
CA VAL A 30 10.71 -0.47 -14.97
C VAL A 30 10.20 -1.67 -15.75
N HIS A 31 8.89 -1.85 -15.78
CA HIS A 31 8.24 -2.96 -16.49
C HIS A 31 8.05 -2.61 -17.97
N ASN A 32 8.31 -3.56 -18.87
CA ASN A 32 8.26 -3.37 -20.32
C ASN A 32 6.91 -2.85 -20.83
N SER A 33 5.80 -3.24 -20.19
CA SER A 33 4.44 -2.86 -20.58
C SER A 33 3.84 -1.75 -19.74
N TYR A 34 4.22 -1.62 -18.45
CA TYR A 34 3.57 -0.71 -17.49
C TYR A 34 4.45 0.51 -17.15
N GLY A 35 5.73 0.52 -17.55
CA GLY A 35 6.70 1.55 -17.20
C GLY A 35 7.14 1.47 -15.74
N GLU A 36 7.25 2.59 -15.05
CA GLU A 36 7.69 2.63 -13.66
C GLU A 36 6.66 1.96 -12.72
N THR A 37 7.10 0.96 -11.97
CA THR A 37 6.26 0.10 -11.12
C THR A 37 6.91 -0.16 -9.78
N VAL A 38 6.11 -0.60 -8.83
CA VAL A 38 6.54 -1.20 -7.56
C VAL A 38 6.11 -2.67 -7.57
N ILE A 39 7.03 -3.57 -7.21
CA ILE A 39 6.74 -4.99 -7.07
C ILE A 39 6.78 -5.33 -5.58
N LYS A 40 5.69 -5.89 -5.06
CA LYS A 40 5.60 -6.40 -3.68
C LYS A 40 5.57 -7.93 -3.71
N LEU A 41 6.46 -8.58 -2.97
CA LEU A 41 6.47 -10.02 -2.75
C LEU A 41 6.06 -10.31 -1.30
N TYR A 42 5.02 -11.12 -1.11
CA TYR A 42 4.49 -11.48 0.20
C TYR A 42 4.91 -12.91 0.57
N PHE A 43 5.64 -13.08 1.68
CA PHE A 43 6.20 -14.37 2.09
C PHE A 43 5.16 -15.44 2.46
N GLN A 44 3.94 -15.04 2.78
CA GLN A 44 2.88 -15.95 3.18
C GLN A 44 1.72 -15.89 2.18
N LEU A 45 1.61 -16.91 1.32
CA LEU A 45 0.57 -17.03 0.30
C LEU A 45 -0.86 -16.92 0.84
N ASN A 46 -1.10 -17.48 2.01
CA ASN A 46 -2.42 -17.56 2.63
C ASN A 46 -2.56 -16.62 3.83
N ASP A 47 -1.70 -15.61 3.97
CA ASP A 47 -1.91 -14.62 5.01
C ASP A 47 -3.19 -13.80 4.72
N PRO A 48 -4.22 -13.93 5.60
CA PRO A 48 -5.48 -13.26 5.36
C PRO A 48 -5.38 -11.74 5.28
N ARG A 49 -4.31 -11.15 5.83
CA ARG A 49 -4.07 -9.71 5.78
C ARG A 49 -3.60 -9.29 4.40
N SER A 50 -2.60 -10.00 3.85
CA SER A 50 -2.07 -9.74 2.51
C SER A 50 -3.12 -9.94 1.42
N LEU A 51 -3.91 -11.02 1.52
CA LEU A 51 -5.01 -11.27 0.59
C LEU A 51 -6.09 -10.19 0.66
N ARG A 52 -6.39 -9.69 1.86
CA ARG A 52 -7.35 -8.61 2.06
C ARG A 52 -6.82 -7.27 1.52
N GLU A 53 -5.55 -6.94 1.75
CA GLU A 53 -4.89 -5.76 1.18
C GLU A 53 -5.09 -5.72 -0.33
N ILE A 54 -4.73 -6.81 -1.01
CA ILE A 54 -4.87 -6.95 -2.46
C ILE A 54 -6.33 -6.80 -2.92
N GLN A 55 -7.25 -7.46 -2.24
CA GLN A 55 -8.67 -7.39 -2.59
C GLN A 55 -9.20 -5.97 -2.46
N ILE A 56 -8.89 -5.29 -1.35
CA ILE A 56 -9.31 -3.91 -1.11
C ILE A 56 -8.73 -2.99 -2.17
N GLU A 57 -7.42 -3.05 -2.43
CA GLU A 57 -6.75 -2.18 -3.40
C GLU A 57 -7.31 -2.38 -4.82
N ARG A 58 -7.60 -3.64 -5.22
CA ARG A 58 -8.25 -3.94 -6.51
C ARG A 58 -9.68 -3.42 -6.61
N ASP A 59 -10.47 -3.62 -5.56
CA ASP A 59 -11.89 -3.26 -5.54
C ASP A 59 -12.12 -1.75 -5.38
N LEU A 60 -11.16 -1.06 -4.76
CA LEU A 60 -11.24 0.39 -4.56
C LEU A 60 -11.20 1.14 -5.88
N ASN A 61 -10.26 0.83 -6.76
CA ASN A 61 -10.02 1.53 -8.02
C ASN A 61 -10.15 3.07 -7.90
N LEU A 62 -9.55 3.61 -6.83
CA LEU A 62 -9.59 5.02 -6.52
C LEU A 62 -8.37 5.74 -7.10
N SER A 63 -8.56 6.98 -7.55
CA SER A 63 -7.47 7.83 -8.07
C SER A 63 -6.39 8.16 -7.02
N MET A 64 -6.70 7.97 -5.75
CA MET A 64 -5.81 8.22 -4.61
C MET A 64 -5.17 6.93 -4.02
N VAL A 65 -5.25 5.82 -4.75
CA VAL A 65 -4.59 4.55 -4.40
C VAL A 65 -3.78 4.10 -5.61
N PRO A 66 -2.55 3.57 -5.44
CA PRO A 66 -1.78 3.05 -6.55
C PRO A 66 -2.57 1.98 -7.31
N LYS A 67 -2.58 2.07 -8.64
CA LYS A 67 -3.28 1.08 -9.46
C LYS A 67 -2.51 -0.23 -9.45
N ILE A 68 -3.19 -1.34 -9.14
CA ILE A 68 -2.65 -2.69 -9.35
C ILE A 68 -2.74 -3.02 -10.84
N TYR A 69 -1.60 -3.39 -11.45
CA TYR A 69 -1.51 -3.85 -12.81
C TYR A 69 -1.67 -5.37 -12.90
N GLU A 70 -0.97 -6.08 -12.01
CA GLU A 70 -0.91 -7.54 -12.03
C GLU A 70 -0.75 -8.14 -10.64
N THR A 71 -1.28 -9.36 -10.44
CA THR A 71 -1.10 -10.16 -9.24
C THR A 71 -0.98 -11.63 -9.62
N GLY A 72 -0.18 -12.38 -8.90
CA GLY A 72 -0.02 -13.82 -9.14
C GLY A 72 0.86 -14.48 -8.10
N THR A 73 1.27 -15.72 -8.38
CA THR A 73 2.25 -16.45 -7.56
C THR A 73 3.52 -16.72 -8.37
N ILE A 74 4.66 -16.67 -7.68
CA ILE A 74 5.97 -16.82 -8.26
C ILE A 74 6.91 -17.53 -7.27
N GLU A 75 7.93 -18.23 -7.76
CA GLU A 75 8.96 -18.80 -6.91
C GLU A 75 10.03 -17.73 -6.60
N TYR A 76 10.20 -17.40 -5.32
CA TYR A 76 11.25 -16.53 -4.81
C TYR A 76 12.05 -17.23 -3.73
N GLU A 77 13.37 -17.34 -3.90
CA GLU A 77 14.29 -18.03 -2.97
C GLU A 77 13.81 -19.47 -2.60
N GLY A 78 13.27 -20.22 -3.57
CA GLY A 78 12.79 -21.59 -3.38
C GLY A 78 11.41 -21.69 -2.71
N THR A 79 10.73 -20.59 -2.47
CA THR A 79 9.41 -20.53 -1.84
C THR A 79 8.38 -19.94 -2.79
N GLU A 80 7.19 -20.55 -2.86
CA GLU A 80 6.07 -19.96 -3.55
C GLU A 80 5.60 -18.70 -2.83
N THR A 81 5.55 -17.60 -3.56
CA THR A 81 5.37 -16.25 -3.02
C THR A 81 4.31 -15.52 -3.84
N LEU A 82 3.39 -14.85 -3.19
CA LEU A 82 2.41 -13.99 -3.83
C LEU A 82 3.09 -12.68 -4.24
N TYR A 83 2.84 -12.22 -5.48
CA TYR A 83 3.34 -10.94 -5.94
C TYR A 83 2.23 -9.99 -6.40
N ILE A 84 2.54 -8.71 -6.31
CA ILE A 84 1.76 -7.61 -6.90
C ILE A 84 2.71 -6.74 -7.71
N ILE A 85 2.28 -6.34 -8.90
CA ILE A 85 2.88 -5.26 -9.68
C ILE A 85 1.89 -4.09 -9.66
N GLU A 86 2.32 -2.96 -9.11
CA GLU A 86 1.48 -1.79 -8.97
C GLU A 86 2.14 -0.53 -9.52
N GLN A 87 1.35 0.52 -9.68
CA GLN A 87 1.79 1.85 -10.11
C GLN A 87 2.82 2.41 -9.13
N LYS A 88 3.96 2.83 -9.64
CA LYS A 88 4.86 3.69 -8.88
C LYS A 88 4.34 5.11 -8.85
N VAL A 89 4.01 5.60 -7.68
CA VAL A 89 3.62 6.99 -7.49
C VAL A 89 4.87 7.87 -7.48
N LYS A 90 4.96 8.81 -8.42
CA LYS A 90 6.04 9.82 -8.44
C LYS A 90 5.76 10.87 -7.37
N GLY A 91 6.62 10.94 -6.38
CA GLY A 91 6.45 11.84 -5.25
C GLY A 91 7.32 11.46 -4.05
N THR A 92 7.02 12.06 -2.92
CA THR A 92 7.76 11.87 -1.68
C THR A 92 6.82 11.41 -0.57
N GLU A 93 7.25 10.39 0.16
CA GLU A 93 6.57 9.93 1.37
C GLU A 93 6.40 11.11 2.35
N LEU A 94 5.20 11.29 2.89
CA LEU A 94 4.86 12.42 3.74
C LEU A 94 5.77 12.51 4.98
N ARG A 95 6.18 11.38 5.56
CA ARG A 95 7.13 11.33 6.66
C ARG A 95 8.43 12.05 6.29
N LYS A 96 9.00 11.77 5.14
CA LYS A 96 10.25 12.39 4.65
C LYS A 96 10.06 13.89 4.38
N VAL A 97 8.88 14.28 3.87
CA VAL A 97 8.54 15.71 3.70
C VAL A 97 8.56 16.43 5.04
N LEU A 98 7.95 15.85 6.08
CA LEU A 98 7.91 16.43 7.41
C LEU A 98 9.30 16.48 8.07
N GLU A 99 10.09 15.42 7.95
CA GLU A 99 11.45 15.33 8.49
C GLU A 99 12.43 16.29 7.80
N SER A 100 12.19 16.67 6.55
CA SER A 100 12.98 17.71 5.87
C SER A 100 12.79 19.11 6.47
N GLY A 101 11.89 19.26 7.43
CA GLY A 101 11.54 20.56 8.04
C GLY A 101 10.61 21.42 7.17
N LYS A 102 10.14 20.90 6.04
CA LYS A 102 9.16 21.59 5.21
C LYS A 102 7.88 21.86 6.03
N ARG A 103 7.41 23.11 5.99
CA ARG A 103 6.12 23.50 6.53
C ARG A 103 5.14 23.72 5.38
N PHE A 104 3.93 23.24 5.55
CA PHE A 104 2.85 23.50 4.60
C PHE A 104 2.32 24.92 4.78
N SER A 105 2.05 25.58 3.66
CA SER A 105 1.23 26.80 3.69
C SER A 105 -0.21 26.45 4.10
N LEU A 106 -1.00 27.45 4.44
CA LEU A 106 -2.42 27.23 4.76
C LEU A 106 -3.16 26.59 3.58
N GLU A 107 -2.89 27.05 2.36
CA GLU A 107 -3.49 26.53 1.13
C GLU A 107 -3.10 25.06 0.90
N GLU A 108 -1.80 24.72 1.01
CA GLU A 108 -1.34 23.34 0.91
C GLU A 108 -1.98 22.43 1.97
N ALA A 109 -2.13 22.93 3.20
CA ALA A 109 -2.75 22.17 4.28
C ALA A 109 -4.26 21.95 4.05
N VAL A 110 -4.98 22.96 3.56
CA VAL A 110 -6.40 22.83 3.20
C VAL A 110 -6.57 21.82 2.07
N THR A 111 -5.81 21.95 0.99
CA THR A 111 -5.85 21.00 -0.15
C THR A 111 -5.54 19.57 0.28
N PHE A 112 -4.57 19.38 1.19
CA PHE A 112 -4.25 18.07 1.75
C PHE A 112 -5.43 17.48 2.53
N LEU A 113 -6.08 18.29 3.37
CA LEU A 113 -7.23 17.87 4.17
C LEU A 113 -8.44 17.54 3.28
N GLU A 114 -8.71 18.34 2.25
CA GLU A 114 -9.81 18.10 1.29
C GLU A 114 -9.62 16.76 0.59
N GLN A 115 -8.42 16.47 0.06
CA GLN A 115 -8.11 15.19 -0.55
C GLN A 115 -8.21 14.03 0.45
N GLY A 116 -7.75 14.22 1.69
CA GLY A 116 -7.86 13.24 2.75
C GLY A 116 -9.31 12.91 3.09
N LEU A 117 -10.17 13.93 3.22
CA LEU A 117 -11.60 13.75 3.49
C LEU A 117 -12.33 13.07 2.32
N GLU A 118 -11.99 13.42 1.08
CA GLU A 118 -12.52 12.75 -0.12
C GLU A 118 -12.17 11.26 -0.10
N PHE A 119 -10.90 10.92 0.18
CA PHE A 119 -10.47 9.53 0.30
C PHE A 119 -11.25 8.80 1.39
N ILE A 120 -11.36 9.36 2.60
CA ILE A 120 -12.10 8.76 3.72
C ILE A 120 -13.57 8.52 3.33
N ALA A 121 -14.25 9.51 2.75
CA ALA A 121 -15.62 9.37 2.30
C ALA A 121 -15.79 8.24 1.26
N CYS A 122 -14.83 8.11 0.33
CA CYS A 122 -14.85 7.04 -0.67
C CYS A 122 -14.72 5.64 -0.06
N ILE A 123 -13.81 5.44 0.90
CA ILE A 123 -13.63 4.12 1.53
C ILE A 123 -14.76 3.81 2.51
N GLU A 124 -15.28 4.80 3.24
CA GLU A 124 -16.42 4.66 4.13
C GLU A 124 -17.69 4.19 3.37
N ASN A 125 -17.98 4.80 2.20
CA ASN A 125 -19.07 4.38 1.33
C ASN A 125 -18.97 2.93 0.84
N LYS A 126 -17.76 2.36 0.86
CA LYS A 126 -17.49 0.94 0.54
C LYS A 126 -17.44 0.06 1.80
N GLY A 127 -17.73 0.62 2.97
CA GLY A 127 -17.65 -0.09 4.25
C GLY A 127 -16.21 -0.46 4.66
N ILE A 128 -15.21 0.27 4.20
CA ILE A 128 -13.80 0.01 4.49
C ILE A 128 -13.29 1.01 5.52
N VAL A 129 -12.53 0.52 6.50
CA VAL A 129 -11.80 1.33 7.48
C VAL A 129 -10.31 1.03 7.31
N HIS A 130 -9.51 2.03 7.00
CA HIS A 130 -8.07 1.87 6.69
C HIS A 130 -7.24 1.40 7.89
N ARG A 131 -7.41 2.02 9.06
CA ARG A 131 -6.79 1.70 10.35
C ARG A 131 -5.30 1.98 10.48
N ASP A 132 -4.61 2.38 9.43
CA ASP A 132 -3.17 2.71 9.46
C ASP A 132 -2.84 3.98 8.66
N ILE A 133 -3.68 5.01 8.80
CA ILE A 133 -3.38 6.32 8.19
C ILE A 133 -2.30 6.99 9.01
N LYS A 134 -1.11 7.13 8.40
CA LYS A 134 0.07 7.75 8.99
C LYS A 134 0.97 8.31 7.90
N PRO A 135 1.89 9.22 8.21
CA PRO A 135 2.75 9.86 7.20
C PRO A 135 3.59 8.89 6.35
N GLU A 136 3.93 7.73 6.89
CA GLU A 136 4.67 6.67 6.18
C GLU A 136 3.83 6.03 5.07
N ASN A 137 2.51 6.00 5.24
CA ASN A 137 1.56 5.39 4.31
C ASN A 137 0.90 6.42 3.38
N ILE A 138 1.47 7.62 3.27
CA ILE A 138 0.98 8.68 2.38
C ILE A 138 2.13 9.15 1.50
N ILE A 139 1.91 9.18 0.18
CA ILE A 139 2.81 9.83 -0.77
C ILE A 139 2.18 11.16 -1.19
N ARG A 140 2.94 12.24 -1.07
CA ARG A 140 2.65 13.50 -1.74
C ARG A 140 3.30 13.44 -3.12
N ALA A 141 2.48 13.30 -4.13
CA ALA A 141 2.93 13.25 -5.51
C ALA A 141 3.45 14.61 -5.98
N ASP A 142 4.29 14.60 -7.03
CA ASP A 142 4.91 15.81 -7.57
C ASP A 142 3.89 16.79 -8.15
N ASP A 143 2.72 16.30 -8.56
CA ASP A 143 1.59 17.11 -9.06
C ASP A 143 0.67 17.64 -7.94
N GLY A 144 1.01 17.41 -6.67
CA GLY A 144 0.26 17.86 -5.50
C GLY A 144 -0.86 16.94 -5.03
N ARG A 145 -1.14 15.85 -5.75
CA ARG A 145 -2.08 14.82 -5.27
C ARG A 145 -1.48 14.05 -4.12
N ILE A 146 -2.35 13.46 -3.29
CA ILE A 146 -1.94 12.52 -2.26
C ILE A 146 -2.40 11.11 -2.61
N PHE A 147 -1.56 10.13 -2.27
CA PHE A 147 -1.84 8.72 -2.43
C PHE A 147 -1.74 8.02 -1.08
N PHE A 148 -2.73 7.19 -0.79
CA PHE A 148 -2.75 6.35 0.40
C PHE A 148 -2.26 4.95 0.05
N LEU A 149 -1.35 4.43 0.87
CA LEU A 149 -0.71 3.13 0.70
C LEU A 149 -1.09 2.20 1.84
N ASP A 150 -0.91 0.90 1.62
CA ASP A 150 -0.88 -0.15 2.65
C ASP A 150 -2.21 -0.34 3.40
N PHE A 151 -3.07 -1.17 2.82
CA PHE A 151 -4.33 -1.61 3.44
C PHE A 151 -4.18 -2.89 4.29
N GLY A 152 -2.94 -3.28 4.65
CA GLY A 152 -2.65 -4.56 5.32
C GLY A 152 -3.38 -4.82 6.63
N ILE A 153 -3.83 -3.77 7.33
CA ILE A 153 -4.67 -3.91 8.53
C ILE A 153 -6.06 -3.29 8.36
N ALA A 154 -6.44 -2.93 7.14
CA ALA A 154 -7.78 -2.41 6.85
C ALA A 154 -8.87 -3.44 7.18
N ARG A 155 -10.08 -2.95 7.48
CA ARG A 155 -11.24 -3.76 7.82
C ARG A 155 -12.40 -3.44 6.89
N ILE A 156 -13.04 -4.50 6.37
CA ILE A 156 -14.32 -4.38 5.68
C ILE A 156 -15.43 -4.56 6.72
N LEU A 157 -16.31 -3.58 6.85
CA LEU A 157 -17.44 -3.64 7.77
C LEU A 157 -18.44 -4.72 7.29
N GLY A 158 -18.89 -5.57 8.22
CA GLY A 158 -19.78 -6.69 7.91
C GLY A 158 -19.09 -7.98 7.45
N ALA A 159 -17.79 -7.97 7.17
CA ALA A 159 -17.03 -9.22 6.99
C ALA A 159 -16.60 -9.81 8.34
N ASP A 160 -16.42 -11.13 8.38
CA ASP A 160 -15.95 -11.81 9.59
C ASP A 160 -14.62 -11.21 10.05
N SER A 161 -14.56 -10.87 11.34
CA SER A 161 -13.37 -10.28 11.94
C SER A 161 -12.23 -11.29 11.98
N LEU A 162 -11.12 -10.98 11.31
CA LEU A 162 -9.86 -11.75 11.43
C LEU A 162 -9.16 -11.50 12.77
N THR A 163 -9.58 -10.49 13.53
CA THR A 163 -9.16 -10.27 14.91
C THR A 163 -10.03 -11.12 15.83
N ARG A 164 -9.51 -12.28 16.22
CA ARG A 164 -10.13 -13.08 17.29
C ARG A 164 -10.15 -12.27 18.58
N THR A 165 -11.34 -12.23 19.18
CA THR A 165 -11.63 -11.83 20.54
C THR A 165 -10.54 -12.24 21.52
N GLY A 166 -9.90 -11.26 22.14
CA GLY A 166 -8.95 -11.50 23.24
C GLY A 166 -7.84 -10.46 23.39
N ALA A 167 -7.49 -9.71 22.34
CA ALA A 167 -6.62 -8.55 22.50
C ALA A 167 -7.48 -7.31 22.81
N MET A 168 -7.23 -6.64 23.91
CA MET A 168 -7.93 -5.39 24.28
C MET A 168 -7.71 -4.26 23.27
N MET A 169 -6.76 -4.42 22.35
CA MET A 169 -6.47 -3.46 21.26
C MET A 169 -6.13 -4.24 19.99
N GLY A 170 -6.71 -3.83 18.84
CA GLY A 170 -6.38 -4.37 17.53
C GLY A 170 -4.98 -3.92 17.04
N PRO A 171 -4.51 -4.43 15.88
CA PRO A 171 -3.28 -3.93 15.28
C PRO A 171 -3.40 -2.42 15.01
N HIS A 172 -2.44 -1.65 15.49
CA HIS A 172 -2.42 -0.18 15.35
C HIS A 172 -1.00 0.37 15.38
N THR A 173 -0.82 1.59 14.87
CA THR A 173 0.42 2.33 15.00
C THR A 173 0.28 3.35 16.15
N PRO A 174 1.07 3.23 17.23
CA PRO A 174 1.01 4.18 18.34
C PRO A 174 1.13 5.62 17.87
N GLY A 175 0.26 6.50 18.41
CA GLY A 175 0.23 7.92 18.09
C GLY A 175 -0.62 8.33 16.88
N TYR A 176 -1.08 7.37 16.08
CA TYR A 176 -1.95 7.61 14.92
C TYR A 176 -3.27 6.85 14.98
N ALA A 177 -3.34 5.86 15.84
CA ALA A 177 -4.56 5.07 16.02
C ALA A 177 -5.65 5.88 16.69
N ALA A 178 -6.90 5.64 16.29
CA ALA A 178 -8.06 6.17 16.99
C ALA A 178 -8.19 5.53 18.39
N PRO A 179 -8.75 6.22 19.39
CA PRO A 179 -8.87 5.70 20.75
C PRO A 179 -9.61 4.36 20.88
N GLU A 180 -10.50 4.08 19.93
CA GLU A 180 -11.29 2.85 19.85
C GLU A 180 -10.59 1.66 19.16
N GLN A 181 -9.37 1.84 18.63
CA GLN A 181 -8.58 0.77 17.99
C GLN A 181 -7.83 -0.12 19.00
#